data_49ab52dfc4368a9b6d6faf9e1ecc5219
#
_entry.id   49ab52dfc4368a9b6d6faf9e1ecc5219
#
_cell.length_a   1.000
_cell.length_b   1.000
_cell.length_c   1.000
_cell.angle_alpha   90.00
_cell.angle_beta   90.00
_cell.angle_gamma   90.00
#
_symmetry.space_group_name_H-M   'P 1'
#
loop_
_entity.id
_entity.type
_entity.pdbx_description
1 polymer ?
#
loop_
_entity_poly.entity_id
_entity_poly.type
_entity_poly.pdbx_seq_one_letter_code
_entity_poly.pdbx_strand_id
1 'polypeptide(L)'
;MEILTFDQLPQGGFAGLIERQFVTDRRVFRNAGSKPAFDGLENFVYLADANFMPKGETTMHNHQEVDVISVMVEGRISHAGSLEHGQSLEAGYAQVQRAGGEGFAHNEINPDDAVNQMIQLWVLPDERGEAAGYKVYQPETGKLNKIYGGKKDQNRTFYSQTAIAVAPLEAGQSIEHAIEVLAYLSKGRGVINGESIQARTLVRAENIQFSAEEESQLIVVYRD
;
A
#
# COMPACT_ATOMS: atom_id res chain seq x y z
N MET A 1 -21.21 2.43 1.25
CA MET A 1 -19.85 2.97 0.96
C MET A 1 -19.45 3.88 2.11
N GLU A 2 -18.24 3.70 2.64
CA GLU A 2 -17.64 4.54 3.68
C GLU A 2 -16.43 5.25 3.09
N ILE A 3 -16.23 6.52 3.46
CA ILE A 3 -15.13 7.35 2.92
C ILE A 3 -14.34 7.92 4.09
N LEU A 4 -13.02 7.83 4.03
CA LEU A 4 -12.08 8.35 5.01
C LEU A 4 -11.03 9.20 4.29
N THR A 5 -10.94 10.47 4.67
CA THR A 5 -10.00 11.43 4.07
C THR A 5 -8.78 11.65 4.95
N PHE A 6 -7.70 12.10 4.33
CA PHE A 6 -6.41 12.39 5.00
C PHE A 6 -6.58 13.31 6.22
N ASP A 7 -7.38 14.36 6.12
CA ASP A 7 -7.52 15.35 7.17
C ASP A 7 -8.30 14.89 8.40
N GLN A 8 -9.05 13.79 8.28
CA GLN A 8 -9.75 13.17 9.41
C GLN A 8 -8.81 12.36 10.32
N LEU A 9 -7.59 12.07 9.87
CA LEU A 9 -6.63 11.24 10.59
C LEU A 9 -5.60 12.08 11.34
N PRO A 10 -5.19 11.67 12.56
CA PRO A 10 -4.09 12.32 13.26
C PRO A 10 -2.78 12.05 12.52
N GLN A 11 -1.90 13.06 12.55
CA GLN A 11 -0.54 12.89 12.07
C GLN A 11 0.27 12.06 13.07
N GLY A 12 0.99 11.07 12.54
CA GLY A 12 2.01 10.27 13.21
C GLY A 12 3.37 10.46 12.55
N GLY A 13 4.30 9.58 12.91
CA GLY A 13 5.62 9.52 12.29
C GLY A 13 6.75 9.37 13.30
N PHE A 14 7.95 9.14 12.79
CA PHE A 14 9.20 8.98 13.54
C PHE A 14 10.40 9.15 12.60
N ALA A 15 11.57 9.50 13.12
CA ALA A 15 12.84 9.47 12.41
C ALA A 15 12.87 10.14 11.01
N GLY A 16 12.11 11.23 10.82
CA GLY A 16 12.02 11.93 9.52
C GLY A 16 10.93 11.39 8.58
N LEU A 17 10.11 10.45 9.05
CA LEU A 17 8.90 10.01 8.43
C LEU A 17 7.69 10.72 9.04
N ILE A 18 6.79 11.24 8.22
CA ILE A 18 5.48 11.77 8.60
C ILE A 18 4.43 10.88 7.94
N GLU A 19 3.48 10.35 8.73
CA GLU A 19 2.47 9.43 8.21
C GLU A 19 1.07 9.73 8.75
N ARG A 20 0.06 9.24 8.03
CA ARG A 20 -1.30 9.09 8.51
C ARG A 20 -1.79 7.66 8.23
N GLN A 21 -2.28 7.01 9.28
CA GLN A 21 -2.66 5.59 9.25
C GLN A 21 -4.15 5.48 8.93
N PHE A 22 -4.47 5.04 7.71
CA PHE A 22 -5.84 4.85 7.21
C PHE A 22 -6.46 3.52 7.64
N VAL A 23 -5.63 2.48 7.77
CA VAL A 23 -6.04 1.16 8.25
C VAL A 23 -5.15 0.75 9.42
N THR A 24 -5.76 0.41 10.55
CA THR A 24 -5.09 -0.17 11.72
C THR A 24 -5.98 -1.28 12.30
N ASP A 25 -5.66 -2.52 11.96
CA ASP A 25 -6.43 -3.69 12.39
C ASP A 25 -6.09 -4.11 13.82
N ARG A 26 -7.11 -4.50 14.59
CA ARG A 26 -6.99 -4.90 16.01
C ARG A 26 -6.11 -6.13 16.23
N ARG A 27 -5.92 -6.96 15.23
CA ARG A 27 -5.02 -8.13 15.30
C ARG A 27 -3.55 -7.73 15.48
N VAL A 28 -3.19 -6.51 15.07
CA VAL A 28 -1.80 -6.00 15.13
C VAL A 28 -1.68 -4.78 16.05
N PHE A 29 -2.67 -3.87 16.02
CA PHE A 29 -2.61 -2.59 16.72
C PHE A 29 -3.53 -2.58 17.93
N ARG A 30 -2.96 -2.60 19.16
CA ARG A 30 -3.73 -2.60 20.42
C ARG A 30 -4.68 -1.41 20.56
N ASN A 31 -4.36 -0.27 19.97
CA ASN A 31 -5.15 0.95 20.02
C ASN A 31 -6.01 1.16 18.76
N ALA A 32 -6.18 0.13 17.93
CA ALA A 32 -7.13 0.17 16.82
C ALA A 32 -8.55 0.46 17.34
N GLY A 33 -9.28 1.30 16.60
CA GLY A 33 -10.62 1.78 17.01
C GLY A 33 -10.62 3.00 17.94
N SER A 34 -9.48 3.47 18.47
CA SER A 34 -9.35 4.76 19.16
C SER A 34 -9.15 5.94 18.21
N LYS A 35 -8.88 5.65 16.94
CA LYS A 35 -8.70 6.61 15.84
C LYS A 35 -9.78 6.37 14.78
N PRO A 36 -10.08 7.31 13.90
CA PRO A 36 -11.04 7.13 12.80
C PRO A 36 -10.54 6.20 11.69
N ALA A 37 -9.39 5.55 11.85
CA ALA A 37 -8.87 4.56 10.90
C ALA A 37 -9.83 3.37 10.73
N PHE A 38 -9.91 2.82 9.53
CA PHE A 38 -10.69 1.62 9.26
C PHE A 38 -10.02 0.37 9.83
N ASP A 39 -10.83 -0.63 10.18
CA ASP A 39 -10.33 -2.00 10.38
C ASP A 39 -9.87 -2.57 9.03
N GLY A 40 -9.05 -3.62 9.07
CA GLY A 40 -8.55 -4.31 7.89
C GLY A 40 -9.63 -5.01 7.06
N LEU A 41 -9.19 -5.66 5.99
CA LEU A 41 -9.99 -6.51 5.13
C LEU A 41 -9.24 -7.82 4.90
N GLU A 42 -9.86 -8.98 5.18
CA GLU A 42 -9.18 -10.27 5.15
C GLU A 42 -7.88 -10.23 5.98
N ASN A 43 -6.73 -10.58 5.43
CA ASN A 43 -5.44 -10.50 6.13
C ASN A 43 -4.71 -9.16 5.95
N PHE A 44 -5.31 -8.21 5.26
CA PHE A 44 -4.81 -6.84 5.18
C PHE A 44 -5.03 -6.11 6.50
N VAL A 45 -3.97 -5.58 7.11
CA VAL A 45 -4.02 -5.05 8.49
C VAL A 45 -3.53 -3.62 8.65
N TYR A 46 -2.88 -3.05 7.63
CA TYR A 46 -2.28 -1.72 7.74
C TYR A 46 -2.20 -1.01 6.40
N LEU A 47 -2.56 0.27 6.40
CA LEU A 47 -2.29 1.24 5.35
C LEU A 47 -1.88 2.56 5.95
N ALA A 48 -0.71 3.04 5.59
CA ALA A 48 -0.25 4.39 5.89
C ALA A 48 0.13 5.17 4.63
N ASP A 49 -0.29 6.42 4.56
CA ASP A 49 0.25 7.40 3.63
C ASP A 49 1.42 8.10 4.32
N ALA A 50 2.61 7.83 3.81
CA ALA A 50 3.89 8.19 4.40
C ALA A 50 4.63 9.20 3.52
N ASN A 51 5.14 10.26 4.13
CA ASN A 51 6.03 11.23 3.50
C ASN A 51 7.37 11.20 4.22
N PHE A 52 8.43 10.84 3.51
CA PHE A 52 9.78 10.98 4.05
C PHE A 52 10.27 12.40 3.79
N MET A 53 10.71 13.06 4.84
CA MET A 53 11.39 14.33 4.75
C MET A 53 12.70 14.18 3.96
N PRO A 54 13.30 15.26 3.45
CA PRO A 54 14.59 15.20 2.79
C PRO A 54 15.61 14.44 3.66
N LYS A 55 16.24 13.40 3.10
CA LYS A 55 17.19 12.49 3.80
C LYS A 55 16.61 11.76 5.01
N GLY A 56 15.28 11.75 5.16
CA GLY A 56 14.60 10.97 6.22
C GLY A 56 14.66 9.46 5.96
N GLU A 57 14.56 8.68 7.02
CA GLU A 57 14.64 7.23 6.97
C GLU A 57 13.76 6.56 8.05
N THR A 58 13.44 5.28 7.89
CA THR A 58 12.73 4.50 8.91
C THR A 58 13.63 3.96 10.02
N THR A 59 14.96 4.02 9.85
CA THR A 59 15.97 3.26 10.59
C THR A 59 15.84 1.74 10.39
N MET A 60 16.91 1.00 10.69
CA MET A 60 16.90 -0.46 10.53
C MET A 60 15.95 -1.12 11.52
N HIS A 61 14.98 -1.88 11.03
CA HIS A 61 14.01 -2.62 11.84
C HIS A 61 13.64 -3.96 11.21
N ASN A 62 13.06 -4.85 12.03
CA ASN A 62 12.78 -6.23 11.63
C ASN A 62 11.30 -6.44 11.36
N HIS A 63 10.99 -7.29 10.39
CA HIS A 63 9.67 -7.86 10.12
C HIS A 63 9.75 -9.39 10.15
N GLN A 64 8.74 -10.03 10.73
CA GLN A 64 8.58 -11.49 10.74
C GLN A 64 7.08 -11.80 10.73
N GLU A 65 6.67 -12.77 9.91
CA GLU A 65 5.26 -13.18 9.77
C GLU A 65 4.32 -12.01 9.42
N VAL A 66 4.82 -11.05 8.64
CA VAL A 66 4.04 -9.95 8.05
C VAL A 66 4.67 -9.54 6.73
N ASP A 67 3.89 -9.52 5.66
CA ASP A 67 4.35 -9.08 4.36
C ASP A 67 4.21 -7.55 4.25
N VAL A 68 5.27 -6.89 3.80
CA VAL A 68 5.37 -5.44 3.70
C VAL A 68 5.38 -5.04 2.23
N ILE A 69 4.47 -4.16 1.86
CA ILE A 69 4.30 -3.67 0.50
C ILE A 69 4.48 -2.15 0.51
N SER A 70 5.33 -1.64 -0.37
CA SER A 70 5.55 -0.20 -0.57
C SER A 70 5.15 0.18 -2.00
N VAL A 71 4.27 1.17 -2.14
CA VAL A 71 3.85 1.72 -3.44
C VAL A 71 4.28 3.17 -3.51
N MET A 72 5.19 3.49 -4.44
CA MET A 72 5.68 4.86 -4.60
C MET A 72 4.69 5.71 -5.39
N VAL A 73 4.39 6.87 -4.85
CA VAL A 73 3.51 7.88 -5.45
C VAL A 73 4.34 9.00 -6.07
N GLU A 74 5.31 9.52 -5.32
CA GLU A 74 6.17 10.63 -5.73
C GLU A 74 7.60 10.45 -5.18
N GLY A 75 8.59 10.84 -6.00
CA GLY A 75 10.00 10.70 -5.64
C GLY A 75 10.46 9.25 -5.67
N ARG A 76 11.38 8.90 -4.78
CA ARG A 76 11.93 7.54 -4.65
C ARG A 76 12.36 7.24 -3.23
N ILE A 77 12.53 5.95 -2.95
CA ILE A 77 13.24 5.45 -1.76
C ILE A 77 14.39 4.55 -2.18
N SER A 78 15.45 4.54 -1.37
CA SER A 78 16.50 3.55 -1.40
C SER A 78 16.25 2.54 -0.29
N HIS A 79 16.37 1.25 -0.62
CA HIS A 79 16.17 0.15 0.31
C HIS A 79 17.52 -0.39 0.80
N ALA A 80 17.72 -0.44 2.11
CA ALA A 80 18.85 -1.12 2.74
C ALA A 80 18.32 -2.24 3.65
N GLY A 81 18.88 -3.43 3.55
CA GLY A 81 18.43 -4.54 4.38
C GLY A 81 18.94 -5.90 3.97
N SER A 82 18.38 -6.95 4.56
CA SER A 82 18.76 -8.35 4.32
C SER A 82 18.18 -8.93 3.03
N LEU A 83 17.11 -8.32 2.48
CA LEU A 83 16.53 -8.65 1.18
C LEU A 83 16.83 -7.51 0.21
N GLU A 84 17.50 -7.78 -0.90
CA GLU A 84 17.75 -6.84 -2.01
C GLU A 84 18.33 -5.47 -1.57
N HIS A 85 19.52 -5.51 -0.98
CA HIS A 85 20.21 -4.31 -0.53
C HIS A 85 20.58 -3.36 -1.71
N GLY A 86 20.34 -2.06 -1.52
CA GLY A 86 20.72 -1.01 -2.48
C GLY A 86 19.74 -0.81 -3.63
N GLN A 87 18.59 -1.46 -3.64
CA GLN A 87 17.55 -1.23 -4.65
C GLN A 87 16.93 0.17 -4.47
N SER A 88 16.61 0.81 -5.59
CA SER A 88 15.84 2.05 -5.64
C SER A 88 14.42 1.75 -6.12
N LEU A 89 13.42 2.23 -5.39
CA LEU A 89 12.02 2.17 -5.79
C LEU A 89 11.57 3.58 -6.16
N GLU A 90 11.18 3.77 -7.42
CA GLU A 90 10.81 5.07 -7.98
C GLU A 90 9.29 5.25 -8.07
N ALA A 91 8.84 6.49 -8.27
CA ALA A 91 7.42 6.80 -8.47
C ALA A 91 6.78 5.90 -9.52
N GLY A 92 5.58 5.39 -9.24
CA GLY A 92 4.85 4.44 -10.09
C GLY A 92 5.24 2.98 -9.93
N TYR A 93 6.30 2.67 -9.19
CA TYR A 93 6.70 1.29 -8.87
C TYR A 93 6.13 0.83 -7.54
N ALA A 94 6.06 -0.48 -7.37
CA ALA A 94 5.72 -1.12 -6.10
C ALA A 94 6.71 -2.24 -5.78
N GLN A 95 7.05 -2.40 -4.49
CA GLN A 95 7.80 -3.55 -3.99
C GLN A 95 6.96 -4.35 -3.01
N VAL A 96 7.21 -5.65 -2.96
CA VAL A 96 6.63 -6.58 -2.00
C VAL A 96 7.74 -7.37 -1.32
N GLN A 97 7.79 -7.29 -0.01
CA GLN A 97 8.73 -8.00 0.84
C GLN A 97 7.95 -9.01 1.69
N ARG A 98 8.03 -10.28 1.34
CA ARG A 98 7.52 -11.36 2.18
C ARG A 98 8.50 -11.64 3.30
N ALA A 99 8.05 -11.49 4.54
CA ALA A 99 8.88 -11.79 5.70
C ALA A 99 9.00 -13.29 5.97
N GLY A 100 7.88 -14.01 5.85
CA GLY A 100 7.83 -15.43 6.17
C GLY A 100 8.31 -15.73 7.58
N GLY A 101 8.65 -16.99 7.83
CA GLY A 101 9.17 -17.46 9.13
C GLY A 101 10.59 -17.02 9.43
N GLU A 102 11.40 -16.75 8.40
CA GLU A 102 12.78 -16.29 8.55
C GLU A 102 12.86 -14.80 8.95
N GLY A 103 11.90 -13.99 8.48
CA GLY A 103 11.91 -12.55 8.65
C GLY A 103 12.94 -11.84 7.77
N PHE A 104 12.91 -10.52 7.83
CA PHE A 104 13.93 -9.66 7.24
C PHE A 104 14.12 -8.40 8.08
N ALA A 105 15.28 -7.76 7.90
CA ALA A 105 15.55 -6.42 8.41
C ALA A 105 15.67 -5.45 7.24
N HIS A 106 15.07 -4.27 7.36
CA HIS A 106 15.24 -3.22 6.37
C HIS A 106 15.27 -1.82 6.95
N ASN A 107 15.72 -0.89 6.12
CA ASN A 107 15.61 0.55 6.29
C ASN A 107 15.20 1.14 4.94
N GLU A 108 14.18 1.97 4.93
CA GLU A 108 13.73 2.74 3.79
C GLU A 108 14.22 4.18 3.95
N ILE A 109 14.93 4.70 2.95
CA ILE A 109 15.67 5.95 3.02
C ILE A 109 15.23 6.84 1.85
N ASN A 110 14.87 8.08 2.13
CA ASN A 110 14.75 9.10 1.09
C ASN A 110 16.14 9.63 0.72
N PRO A 111 16.70 9.29 -0.45
CA PRO A 111 18.05 9.73 -0.81
C PRO A 111 18.11 11.18 -1.30
N ASP A 112 16.96 11.83 -1.51
CA ASP A 112 16.85 13.13 -2.17
C ASP A 112 16.68 14.30 -1.18
N ASP A 113 16.85 15.51 -1.68
CA ASP A 113 16.66 16.76 -0.92
C ASP A 113 15.21 17.30 -1.01
N ALA A 114 14.29 16.49 -1.56
CA ALA A 114 12.87 16.75 -1.66
C ALA A 114 12.07 15.74 -0.82
N VAL A 115 10.89 16.13 -0.36
CA VAL A 115 9.92 15.21 0.27
C VAL A 115 9.42 14.24 -0.79
N ASN A 116 9.28 12.97 -0.43
CA ASN A 116 8.64 11.95 -1.27
C ASN A 116 7.29 11.52 -0.70
N GLN A 117 6.55 10.69 -1.42
CA GLN A 117 5.33 10.05 -0.93
C GLN A 117 5.32 8.57 -1.28
N MET A 118 5.05 7.76 -0.26
CA MET A 118 4.94 6.30 -0.36
C MET A 118 3.71 5.82 0.41
N ILE A 119 3.03 4.82 -0.12
CA ILE A 119 1.96 4.12 0.60
C ILE A 119 2.52 2.80 1.11
N GLN A 120 2.48 2.63 2.42
CA GLN A 120 2.90 1.39 3.07
C GLN A 120 1.70 0.54 3.45
N LEU A 121 1.75 -0.75 3.10
CA LEU A 121 0.68 -1.70 3.34
C LEU A 121 1.26 -2.97 3.98
N TRP A 122 0.53 -3.56 4.94
CA TRP A 122 0.91 -4.82 5.58
C TRP A 122 -0.20 -5.85 5.45
N VAL A 123 0.22 -7.08 5.17
CA VAL A 123 -0.66 -8.26 5.10
C VAL A 123 -0.11 -9.35 6.00
N LEU A 124 -0.97 -9.94 6.83
CA LEU A 124 -0.61 -11.15 7.58
C LEU A 124 -0.60 -12.34 6.62
N PRO A 125 0.36 -13.28 6.73
CA PRO A 125 0.41 -14.43 5.86
C PRO A 125 -0.80 -15.36 6.11
N ASP A 126 -1.28 -16.01 5.05
CA ASP A 126 -2.29 -17.08 5.19
C ASP A 126 -1.69 -18.33 5.84
N GLU A 127 -0.40 -18.56 5.64
CA GLU A 127 0.36 -19.66 6.22
C GLU A 127 1.64 -19.12 6.85
N ARG A 128 1.95 -19.60 8.04
CA ARG A 128 3.20 -19.26 8.72
C ARG A 128 4.36 -20.08 8.20
N GLY A 129 5.56 -19.55 8.34
CA GLY A 129 6.80 -20.27 8.02
C GLY A 129 7.12 -20.31 6.53
N GLU A 130 6.44 -19.51 5.68
CA GLU A 130 6.83 -19.39 4.28
C GLU A 130 8.24 -18.80 4.14
N ALA A 131 8.87 -19.04 2.98
CA ALA A 131 10.18 -18.47 2.70
C ALA A 131 10.10 -16.95 2.52
N ALA A 132 11.09 -16.22 3.03
CA ALA A 132 11.26 -14.81 2.76
C ALA A 132 11.49 -14.56 1.26
N GLY A 133 11.07 -13.40 0.78
CA GLY A 133 11.21 -13.08 -0.64
C GLY A 133 10.94 -11.62 -0.96
N TYR A 134 11.41 -11.21 -2.15
CA TYR A 134 11.33 -9.85 -2.64
C TYR A 134 10.86 -9.82 -4.10
N LYS A 135 9.94 -8.92 -4.42
CA LYS A 135 9.48 -8.70 -5.79
C LYS A 135 9.25 -7.21 -6.04
N VAL A 136 9.57 -6.75 -7.24
CA VAL A 136 9.28 -5.39 -7.72
C VAL A 136 8.32 -5.45 -8.90
N TYR A 137 7.42 -4.50 -8.96
CA TYR A 137 6.41 -4.38 -10.01
C TYR A 137 6.43 -2.98 -10.60
N GLN A 138 6.22 -2.92 -11.90
CA GLN A 138 5.92 -1.69 -12.64
C GLN A 138 4.49 -1.81 -13.19
N PRO A 139 3.47 -1.30 -12.48
CA PRO A 139 2.09 -1.36 -12.93
C PRO A 139 1.89 -0.66 -14.28
N GLU A 140 1.20 -1.33 -15.20
CA GLU A 140 0.83 -0.78 -16.49
C GLU A 140 -0.38 0.15 -16.36
N THR A 141 -0.33 1.31 -17.03
CA THR A 141 -1.42 2.29 -17.06
C THR A 141 -2.70 1.73 -17.68
N GLY A 142 -3.85 2.13 -17.16
CA GLY A 142 -5.18 1.75 -17.66
C GLY A 142 -5.67 0.38 -17.20
N LYS A 143 -4.99 -0.27 -16.29
CA LYS A 143 -5.33 -1.61 -15.78
C LYS A 143 -5.21 -1.70 -14.26
N LEU A 144 -5.95 -2.62 -13.69
CA LEU A 144 -5.74 -3.09 -12.32
C LEU A 144 -4.64 -4.18 -12.33
N ASN A 145 -3.45 -3.84 -11.87
CA ASN A 145 -2.28 -4.73 -11.86
C ASN A 145 -2.15 -5.39 -10.49
N LYS A 146 -2.41 -6.69 -10.39
CA LYS A 146 -2.21 -7.44 -9.14
C LYS A 146 -0.71 -7.53 -8.83
N ILE A 147 -0.30 -7.03 -7.66
CA ILE A 147 1.08 -7.04 -7.16
C ILE A 147 1.26 -8.00 -5.98
N TYR A 148 0.17 -8.37 -5.30
CA TYR A 148 0.17 -9.31 -4.16
C TYR A 148 -1.11 -10.15 -4.18
N GLY A 149 -1.05 -11.38 -3.64
CA GLY A 149 -2.17 -12.32 -3.62
C GLY A 149 -2.20 -13.23 -4.83
N GLY A 150 -3.13 -14.19 -4.83
CA GLY A 150 -3.29 -15.17 -5.88
C GLY A 150 -2.97 -16.60 -5.45
N LYS A 151 -3.11 -17.55 -6.36
CA LYS A 151 -2.95 -18.98 -6.08
C LYS A 151 -1.49 -19.39 -5.85
N LYS A 152 -1.28 -20.52 -5.17
CA LYS A 152 0.05 -21.09 -4.89
C LYS A 152 0.80 -21.58 -6.13
N ASP A 153 0.10 -21.98 -7.18
CA ASP A 153 0.66 -22.60 -8.39
C ASP A 153 1.14 -21.59 -9.44
N GLN A 154 1.30 -20.33 -9.05
CA GLN A 154 1.82 -19.26 -9.87
C GLN A 154 3.01 -18.56 -9.17
N ASN A 155 3.83 -17.84 -9.94
CA ASN A 155 5.03 -17.17 -9.46
C ASN A 155 5.05 -15.65 -9.72
N ARG A 156 3.97 -15.09 -10.25
CA ARG A 156 3.87 -13.63 -10.55
C ARG A 156 3.86 -12.82 -9.27
N THR A 157 3.05 -13.25 -8.31
CA THR A 157 2.88 -12.62 -7.00
C THR A 157 3.18 -13.62 -5.89
N PHE A 158 3.31 -13.15 -4.66
CA PHE A 158 3.27 -14.05 -3.52
C PHE A 158 1.85 -14.55 -3.27
N TYR A 159 1.73 -15.81 -2.87
CA TYR A 159 0.45 -16.43 -2.52
C TYR A 159 -0.20 -15.69 -1.36
N SER A 160 -1.46 -15.37 -1.49
CA SER A 160 -2.39 -14.99 -0.41
C SER A 160 -3.82 -14.96 -0.93
N GLN A 161 -4.80 -15.20 -0.04
CA GLN A 161 -6.21 -14.97 -0.32
C GLN A 161 -6.57 -13.48 -0.27
N THR A 162 -5.71 -12.65 0.31
CA THR A 162 -5.81 -11.20 0.23
C THR A 162 -5.05 -10.72 -1.00
N ALA A 163 -5.71 -10.01 -1.87
CA ALA A 163 -5.09 -9.43 -3.05
C ALA A 163 -4.91 -7.92 -2.92
N ILE A 164 -3.79 -7.41 -3.44
CA ILE A 164 -3.52 -5.99 -3.62
C ILE A 164 -3.19 -5.75 -5.08
N ALA A 165 -3.86 -4.76 -5.66
CA ALA A 165 -3.60 -4.33 -7.02
C ALA A 165 -3.44 -2.81 -7.10
N VAL A 166 -2.64 -2.34 -8.07
CA VAL A 166 -2.38 -0.93 -8.34
C VAL A 166 -2.82 -0.61 -9.76
N ALA A 167 -3.55 0.49 -9.92
CA ALA A 167 -3.99 1.01 -11.20
C ALA A 167 -3.49 2.45 -11.38
N PRO A 168 -2.41 2.67 -12.14
CA PRO A 168 -2.14 3.97 -12.72
C PRO A 168 -3.16 4.25 -13.82
N LEU A 169 -3.75 5.43 -13.83
CA LEU A 169 -4.82 5.81 -14.76
C LEU A 169 -4.57 7.20 -15.33
N GLU A 170 -4.82 7.35 -16.61
CA GLU A 170 -4.94 8.66 -17.27
C GLU A 170 -6.36 9.22 -17.13
N ALA A 171 -6.54 10.51 -17.37
CA ALA A 171 -7.86 11.12 -17.39
C ALA A 171 -8.80 10.40 -18.36
N GLY A 172 -10.03 10.10 -17.89
CA GLY A 172 -11.05 9.39 -18.65
C GLY A 172 -10.96 7.86 -18.58
N GLN A 173 -9.91 7.29 -18.01
CA GLN A 173 -9.83 5.83 -17.80
C GLN A 173 -10.62 5.41 -16.56
N SER A 174 -11.09 4.17 -16.56
CA SER A 174 -11.95 3.64 -15.50
C SER A 174 -11.54 2.24 -15.07
N ILE A 175 -11.81 1.93 -13.80
CA ILE A 175 -11.63 0.60 -13.20
C ILE A 175 -12.93 0.18 -12.52
N GLU A 176 -13.26 -1.10 -12.68
CA GLU A 176 -14.40 -1.73 -12.00
C GLU A 176 -13.92 -2.94 -11.20
N HIS A 177 -14.53 -3.16 -10.04
CA HIS A 177 -14.31 -4.36 -9.22
C HIS A 177 -15.62 -4.74 -8.53
N ALA A 178 -16.01 -6.00 -8.61
CA ALA A 178 -17.39 -6.44 -8.30
C ALA A 178 -17.59 -7.03 -6.90
N ILE A 179 -16.54 -7.06 -6.06
CA ILE A 179 -16.61 -7.56 -4.68
C ILE A 179 -16.12 -6.50 -3.69
N GLU A 180 -16.30 -6.76 -2.39
CA GLU A 180 -15.87 -5.85 -1.32
C GLU A 180 -14.40 -5.46 -1.45
N VAL A 181 -14.12 -4.17 -1.32
CA VAL A 181 -12.79 -3.58 -1.43
C VAL A 181 -12.51 -2.53 -0.36
N LEU A 182 -11.21 -2.34 -0.10
CA LEU A 182 -10.63 -1.08 0.33
C LEU A 182 -9.91 -0.46 -0.86
N ALA A 183 -10.33 0.71 -1.31
CA ALA A 183 -9.76 1.41 -2.46
C ALA A 183 -9.14 2.73 -1.99
N TYR A 184 -7.85 2.90 -2.18
CA TYR A 184 -7.10 4.08 -1.79
C TYR A 184 -6.63 4.87 -3.01
N LEU A 185 -7.17 6.09 -3.18
CA LEU A 185 -6.70 7.02 -4.20
C LEU A 185 -5.46 7.76 -3.66
N SER A 186 -4.28 7.34 -4.05
CA SER A 186 -3.01 7.91 -3.59
C SER A 186 -2.62 9.18 -4.33
N LYS A 187 -3.03 9.32 -5.61
CA LYS A 187 -2.76 10.45 -6.48
C LYS A 187 -3.98 10.77 -7.36
N GLY A 188 -4.17 12.05 -7.66
CA GLY A 188 -5.18 12.51 -8.61
C GLY A 188 -6.56 12.71 -7.99
N ARG A 189 -7.58 12.73 -8.83
CA ARG A 189 -9.01 12.83 -8.47
C ARG A 189 -9.88 12.09 -9.46
N GLY A 190 -11.11 11.77 -9.04
CA GLY A 190 -12.07 11.10 -9.88
C GLY A 190 -13.40 10.88 -9.19
N VAL A 191 -14.22 10.06 -9.79
CA VAL A 191 -15.55 9.69 -9.28
C VAL A 191 -15.54 8.20 -8.95
N ILE A 192 -15.92 7.83 -7.74
CA ILE A 192 -16.11 6.44 -7.29
C ILE A 192 -17.56 6.21 -6.88
N ASN A 193 -18.26 5.29 -7.54
CA ASN A 193 -19.68 4.99 -7.29
C ASN A 193 -20.59 6.25 -7.24
N GLY A 194 -20.32 7.25 -8.08
CA GLY A 194 -21.05 8.50 -8.16
C GLY A 194 -20.56 9.61 -7.21
N GLU A 195 -19.65 9.33 -6.30
CA GLU A 195 -19.07 10.31 -5.36
C GLU A 195 -17.70 10.81 -5.85
N SER A 196 -17.51 12.13 -5.86
CA SER A 196 -16.24 12.74 -6.20
C SER A 196 -15.23 12.58 -5.07
N ILE A 197 -14.05 12.06 -5.37
CA ILE A 197 -12.95 11.90 -4.42
C ILE A 197 -11.66 12.50 -4.98
N GLN A 198 -10.79 12.89 -4.08
CA GLN A 198 -9.45 13.42 -4.39
C GLN A 198 -8.36 12.54 -3.77
N ALA A 199 -7.13 12.78 -4.15
CA ALA A 199 -5.97 12.08 -3.59
C ALA A 199 -6.01 12.03 -2.06
N ARG A 200 -5.42 10.97 -1.50
CA ARG A 200 -5.37 10.67 -0.07
C ARG A 200 -6.75 10.40 0.54
N THR A 201 -7.57 9.66 -0.20
CA THR A 201 -8.90 9.20 0.23
C THR A 201 -8.98 7.68 0.18
N LEU A 202 -9.40 7.08 1.29
CA LEU A 202 -9.71 5.64 1.39
C LEU A 202 -11.23 5.43 1.32
N VAL A 203 -11.66 4.48 0.52
CA VAL A 203 -13.06 4.09 0.35
C VAL A 203 -13.21 2.61 0.72
N ARG A 204 -14.21 2.28 1.54
CA ARG A 204 -14.70 0.91 1.73
C ARG A 204 -16.04 0.74 1.04
N ALA A 205 -16.16 -0.24 0.16
CA ALA A 205 -17.38 -0.49 -0.59
C ALA A 205 -17.52 -1.97 -0.98
N GLU A 206 -18.75 -2.45 -1.18
CA GLU A 206 -19.04 -3.82 -1.65
C GLU A 206 -18.62 -4.05 -3.11
N ASN A 207 -18.48 -2.99 -3.86
CA ASN A 207 -17.97 -2.95 -5.24
C ASN A 207 -17.52 -1.52 -5.56
N ILE A 208 -16.71 -1.36 -6.60
CA ILE A 208 -16.31 -0.04 -7.09
C ILE A 208 -16.45 0.07 -8.61
N GLN A 209 -16.86 1.28 -9.03
CA GLN A 209 -16.66 1.83 -10.36
C GLN A 209 -15.95 3.16 -10.17
N PHE A 210 -14.69 3.22 -10.55
CA PHE A 210 -13.87 4.43 -10.46
C PHE A 210 -13.55 4.97 -11.85
N SER A 211 -13.73 6.27 -12.04
CA SER A 211 -13.34 6.99 -13.26
C SER A 211 -12.40 8.13 -12.90
N ALA A 212 -11.22 8.14 -13.47
CA ALA A 212 -10.21 9.16 -13.26
C ALA A 212 -10.56 10.44 -14.03
N GLU A 213 -10.54 11.59 -13.36
CA GLU A 213 -10.70 12.92 -13.99
C GLU A 213 -9.36 13.54 -14.40
N GLU A 214 -8.28 13.08 -13.83
CA GLU A 214 -6.89 13.44 -14.15
C GLU A 214 -5.97 12.24 -13.93
N GLU A 215 -4.67 12.38 -14.21
CA GLU A 215 -3.68 11.34 -13.92
C GLU A 215 -3.78 10.92 -12.46
N SER A 216 -4.05 9.64 -12.24
CA SER A 216 -4.40 9.11 -10.93
C SER A 216 -3.69 7.78 -10.64
N GLN A 217 -3.53 7.45 -9.35
CA GLN A 217 -3.09 6.13 -8.89
C GLN A 217 -4.08 5.60 -7.86
N LEU A 218 -4.73 4.48 -8.18
CA LEU A 218 -5.64 3.78 -7.28
C LEU A 218 -5.02 2.46 -6.79
N ILE A 219 -5.02 2.25 -5.48
CA ILE A 219 -4.62 0.98 -4.84
C ILE A 219 -5.89 0.29 -4.35
N VAL A 220 -6.08 -0.98 -4.72
CA VAL A 220 -7.28 -1.74 -4.39
C VAL A 220 -6.88 -3.00 -3.63
N VAL A 221 -7.46 -3.18 -2.44
CA VAL A 221 -7.33 -4.37 -1.61
C VAL A 221 -8.65 -5.13 -1.62
N TYR A 222 -8.60 -6.43 -1.86
CA TYR A 222 -9.79 -7.28 -1.97
C TYR A 222 -9.47 -8.75 -1.65
N ARG A 223 -10.50 -9.58 -1.52
CA ARG A 223 -10.35 -11.03 -1.44
C ARG A 223 -10.14 -11.60 -2.84
N ASP A 224 -9.10 -12.47 -3.03
CA ASP A 224 -8.77 -13.11 -4.32
C ASP A 224 -9.64 -14.31 -4.61
#